data_31370aae97fcc9321c1fad611617f7ad
#
_entry.id   31370aae97fcc9321c1fad611617f7ad
#
_cell.length_a   1.000
_cell.length_b   1.000
_cell.length_c   1.000
_cell.angle_alpha   90.00
_cell.angle_beta   90.00
_cell.angle_gamma   90.00
#
_symmetry.space_group_name_H-M   'P 1'
#
loop_
_entity.id
_entity.type
_entity.pdbx_description
1 polymer ?
#
loop_
_entity_poly.entity_id
_entity_poly.type
_entity_poly.pdbx_seq_one_letter_code
_entity_poly.pdbx_strand_id
1 'polypeptide(L)'
;MSAALALAVALGPSLDRPLRLAAMPGAPASPAFMPRAFGAGAAAKTPGANPPVPTPRLPGAPSGGGLPGFHSPPAVPSYASGTTAGGPVRTQPARMPFYVATRGTTTLYLLGTLHVGDPVDYPPNQPFRKSILAALNASPTLALELSPDDLLVSQDDVSKYGVCRRPCLEQMLPEPLWAKLAARLRGNPEALAEIRKMKPWLASLLVETYDSLSAGLQTEYGTEAQLQNVYLRLKGRRIVGLETLGEQMRAFTNLNLAQQREMLAQDLAQTPAQNLADVQTLLRLWRVGDADAIAAWENARTEKLAHDPRAAASVDNRIVYERNRRFVARMQQYAGPNKPLFVAIGSLHLGGRKGVLQLLRQRGFTVDPG
;
A
#
# COMPACT_ATOMS: atom_id res chain seq x y z
N MET A 1 -11.10 1.29 -1.30
CA MET A 1 -9.95 1.70 -0.44
C MET A 1 -8.70 0.82 -0.58
N SER A 2 -8.72 -0.44 -0.88
CA SER A 2 -7.54 -1.32 -0.76
C SER A 2 -6.68 -1.47 -2.01
N ALA A 3 -7.22 -1.36 -3.21
CA ALA A 3 -6.45 -1.54 -4.45
C ALA A 3 -5.69 -0.27 -4.88
N ALA A 4 -6.08 0.86 -4.33
CA ALA A 4 -5.67 2.18 -4.77
C ALA A 4 -4.24 2.55 -4.38
N LEU A 5 -3.80 2.12 -3.21
CA LEU A 5 -2.60 2.66 -2.58
C LEU A 5 -1.31 1.96 -2.99
N ALA A 6 -1.36 0.68 -3.34
CA ALA A 6 -0.20 0.01 -3.95
C ALA A 6 0.22 0.72 -5.25
N LEU A 7 -0.77 1.28 -5.95
CA LEU A 7 -0.56 2.03 -7.18
C LEU A 7 -0.04 3.45 -6.93
N ALA A 8 -0.49 4.12 -5.87
CA ALA A 8 -0.02 5.46 -5.51
C ALA A 8 1.43 5.45 -5.04
N VAL A 9 1.87 4.39 -4.35
CA VAL A 9 3.28 4.17 -3.99
C VAL A 9 4.13 3.93 -5.25
N ALA A 10 3.61 3.23 -6.26
CA ALA A 10 4.27 3.04 -7.55
C ALA A 10 4.37 4.33 -8.40
N LEU A 11 3.52 5.32 -8.14
CA LEU A 11 3.58 6.66 -8.76
C LEU A 11 4.50 7.64 -7.99
N GLY A 12 4.98 7.25 -6.81
CA GLY A 12 5.70 8.08 -5.86
C GLY A 12 6.89 8.89 -6.41
N PRO A 13 7.82 8.35 -7.19
CA PRO A 13 8.99 9.12 -7.62
C PRO A 13 8.73 10.17 -8.70
N SER A 14 7.64 10.06 -9.46
CA SER A 14 7.24 11.11 -10.42
C SER A 14 6.54 12.31 -9.74
N LEU A 15 6.07 12.11 -8.51
CA LEU A 15 5.49 13.11 -7.61
C LEU A 15 6.51 13.59 -6.56
N ASP A 16 7.78 13.16 -6.62
CA ASP A 16 8.88 13.52 -5.70
C ASP A 16 9.36 14.98 -5.76
N ARG A 17 8.62 15.84 -6.41
CA ARG A 17 8.53 17.20 -5.89
C ARG A 17 7.55 17.15 -4.72
N PRO A 18 8.00 17.41 -3.48
CA PRO A 18 7.12 17.33 -2.32
C PRO A 18 5.86 18.14 -2.63
N LEU A 19 4.70 17.50 -2.56
CA LEU A 19 3.44 18.19 -2.39
C LEU A 19 3.62 19.00 -1.10
N ARG A 20 4.11 20.24 -1.22
CA ARG A 20 4.22 21.15 -0.09
C ARG A 20 2.79 21.35 0.38
N LEU A 21 2.39 20.60 1.41
CA LEU A 21 1.22 20.94 2.19
C LEU A 21 1.44 22.37 2.66
N ALA A 22 0.76 23.32 2.03
CA ALA A 22 0.65 24.66 2.57
C ALA A 22 0.00 24.51 3.94
N ALA A 23 0.77 24.80 4.99
CA ALA A 23 0.29 24.81 6.37
C ALA A 23 -0.98 25.67 6.41
N MET A 24 -2.06 25.10 6.95
CA MET A 24 -3.27 25.89 7.26
C MET A 24 -2.87 27.03 8.22
N PRO A 25 -3.30 28.28 7.99
CA PRO A 25 -2.99 29.37 8.89
C PRO A 25 -3.74 29.15 10.22
N GLY A 26 -2.99 28.92 11.32
CA GLY A 26 -3.58 28.86 12.66
C GLY A 26 -2.94 27.95 13.68
N ALA A 27 -1.78 27.35 13.46
CA ALA A 27 -1.09 26.56 14.48
C ALA A 27 0.00 27.41 15.18
N PRO A 28 0.05 27.46 16.53
CA PRO A 28 1.11 28.18 17.26
C PRO A 28 2.44 27.44 17.19
N ALA A 29 3.53 28.20 17.00
CA ALA A 29 4.90 27.74 17.00
C ALA A 29 5.33 27.23 18.39
N SER A 30 5.92 26.05 18.48
CA SER A 30 6.58 25.52 19.68
C SER A 30 8.10 25.48 19.49
N PRO A 31 8.89 25.66 20.60
CA PRO A 31 10.32 25.97 20.53
C PRO A 31 11.21 24.76 20.24
N ALA A 32 12.32 25.03 19.56
CA ALA A 32 13.35 24.07 19.18
C ALA A 32 14.03 23.40 20.37
N PHE A 33 14.16 22.08 20.34
CA PHE A 33 14.97 21.29 21.25
C PHE A 33 16.27 20.86 20.55
N MET A 34 17.42 21.32 21.05
CA MET A 34 18.74 20.91 20.55
C MET A 34 19.17 19.59 21.20
N PRO A 35 19.72 18.61 20.45
CA PRO A 35 20.34 17.44 21.06
C PRO A 35 21.80 17.73 21.46
N ARG A 36 22.16 17.36 22.70
CA ARG A 36 23.53 17.39 23.25
C ARG A 36 24.36 16.28 22.61
N ALA A 37 25.56 16.66 22.18
CA ALA A 37 26.62 15.76 21.75
C ALA A 37 27.17 14.94 22.94
N PHE A 38 27.36 13.64 22.79
CA PHE A 38 28.15 12.79 23.68
C PHE A 38 29.46 12.45 23.00
N GLY A 39 30.54 12.64 23.79
CA GLY A 39 31.90 12.63 23.35
C GLY A 39 32.51 11.24 23.07
N ALA A 40 33.63 11.32 22.40
CA ALA A 40 34.50 10.22 21.99
C ALA A 40 35.20 9.52 23.16
N GLY A 41 35.44 8.21 23.00
CA GLY A 41 36.29 7.43 23.90
C GLY A 41 36.82 6.14 23.27
N ALA A 42 38.13 6.16 23.02
CA ALA A 42 39.12 5.06 23.04
C ALA A 42 39.18 4.01 21.92
N ALA A 43 40.33 4.07 21.27
CA ALA A 43 40.90 3.14 20.28
C ALA A 43 41.25 1.77 20.86
N ALA A 44 41.04 0.70 20.07
CA ALA A 44 41.70 -0.59 20.25
C ALA A 44 42.40 -1.03 18.96
N LYS A 45 43.62 -1.54 19.13
CA LYS A 45 44.62 -1.87 18.10
C LYS A 45 44.23 -3.10 17.29
N THR A 46 44.42 -3.05 15.98
CA THR A 46 44.46 -4.19 15.03
C THR A 46 45.88 -4.77 14.90
N PRO A 47 46.02 -6.07 14.70
CA PRO A 47 47.26 -6.66 14.16
C PRO A 47 47.09 -7.18 12.71
N GLY A 48 48.07 -6.87 11.87
CA GLY A 48 48.60 -7.74 10.83
C GLY A 48 47.86 -7.87 9.50
N ALA A 49 48.27 -7.09 8.51
CA ALA A 49 47.93 -7.24 7.09
C ALA A 49 48.88 -8.20 6.38
N ASN A 50 48.33 -9.16 5.61
CA ASN A 50 49.08 -9.92 4.59
C ASN A 50 49.07 -9.20 3.24
N PRO A 51 50.11 -9.33 2.40
CA PRO A 51 50.25 -8.60 1.14
C PRO A 51 49.38 -9.17 0.01
N PRO A 52 49.02 -8.36 -1.01
CA PRO A 52 48.13 -8.79 -2.08
C PRO A 52 48.87 -9.59 -3.17
N VAL A 53 48.13 -10.59 -3.70
CA VAL A 53 48.50 -11.41 -4.86
C VAL A 53 48.21 -10.62 -6.14
N PRO A 54 49.13 -10.60 -7.17
CA PRO A 54 48.91 -9.84 -8.40
C PRO A 54 47.93 -10.56 -9.34
N THR A 55 46.95 -9.82 -9.86
CA THR A 55 46.05 -10.23 -10.96
C THR A 55 46.69 -9.92 -12.35
N PRO A 56 46.47 -10.78 -13.36
CA PRO A 56 46.96 -10.56 -14.72
C PRO A 56 46.18 -9.47 -15.45
N ARG A 57 46.94 -8.62 -16.19
CA ARG A 57 46.38 -7.61 -17.08
C ARG A 57 45.90 -8.25 -18.38
N LEU A 58 44.66 -7.90 -18.80
CA LEU A 58 44.20 -8.05 -20.18
C LEU A 58 44.36 -6.72 -20.94
N PRO A 59 44.64 -6.74 -22.23
CA PRO A 59 44.94 -5.53 -23.01
C PRO A 59 43.70 -4.88 -23.62
N GLY A 60 43.67 -3.56 -23.56
CA GLY A 60 43.14 -2.65 -24.57
C GLY A 60 41.62 -2.58 -24.79
N ALA A 61 40.95 -1.59 -24.17
CA ALA A 61 39.73 -0.99 -24.70
C ALA A 61 39.88 0.56 -24.68
N PRO A 62 39.29 1.27 -25.67
CA PRO A 62 39.59 2.69 -25.91
C PRO A 62 38.88 3.62 -24.93
N SER A 63 39.56 4.70 -24.63
CA SER A 63 39.08 5.84 -23.85
C SER A 63 37.97 6.60 -24.58
N GLY A 64 36.87 6.86 -23.92
CA GLY A 64 35.85 7.80 -24.42
C GLY A 64 34.55 7.75 -23.62
N GLY A 65 34.24 8.82 -22.90
CA GLY A 65 32.89 9.14 -22.43
C GLY A 65 32.62 8.83 -20.95
N GLY A 66 32.90 9.84 -20.10
CA GLY A 66 32.48 9.80 -18.68
C GLY A 66 30.96 9.71 -18.55
N LEU A 67 30.50 8.72 -17.82
CA LEU A 67 29.10 8.63 -17.33
C LEU A 67 28.93 9.70 -16.25
N PRO A 68 27.77 10.41 -16.21
CA PRO A 68 27.48 11.36 -15.14
C PRO A 68 27.36 10.59 -13.81
N GLY A 69 28.00 11.16 -12.78
CA GLY A 69 28.11 10.57 -11.46
C GLY A 69 26.74 10.29 -10.85
N PHE A 70 26.61 9.10 -10.28
CA PHE A 70 25.55 8.77 -9.35
C PHE A 70 25.71 9.66 -8.11
N HIS A 71 24.92 10.71 -8.02
CA HIS A 71 24.75 11.43 -6.78
C HIS A 71 23.96 10.53 -5.84
N SER A 72 24.49 10.32 -4.63
CA SER A 72 23.75 9.70 -3.53
C SER A 72 22.39 10.38 -3.40
N PRO A 73 21.30 9.63 -3.19
CA PRO A 73 19.99 10.24 -3.01
C PRO A 73 20.06 11.23 -1.85
N PRO A 74 19.47 12.41 -1.98
CA PRO A 74 19.42 13.39 -0.88
C PRO A 74 18.73 12.73 0.31
N ALA A 75 19.28 12.98 1.51
CA ALA A 75 18.68 12.54 2.77
C ALA A 75 17.20 12.92 2.79
N VAL A 76 16.34 11.94 3.00
CA VAL A 76 14.89 12.12 3.13
C VAL A 76 14.69 13.15 4.25
N PRO A 77 14.02 14.30 4.01
CA PRO A 77 13.73 15.22 5.09
C PRO A 77 12.84 14.49 6.11
N SER A 78 13.29 14.40 7.35
CA SER A 78 12.47 13.94 8.45
C SER A 78 11.30 14.92 8.57
N TYR A 79 10.13 14.49 8.10
CA TYR A 79 8.90 15.23 8.35
C TYR A 79 8.70 15.25 9.86
N ALA A 80 8.72 16.46 10.41
CA ALA A 80 8.36 16.68 11.80
C ALA A 80 6.99 16.04 12.04
N SER A 81 6.97 15.09 12.96
CA SER A 81 5.77 14.41 13.44
C SER A 81 4.75 15.46 13.84
N GLY A 82 3.74 15.69 12.99
CA GLY A 82 2.53 16.36 13.43
C GLY A 82 1.99 15.51 14.57
N THR A 83 2.02 16.04 15.78
CA THR A 83 1.42 15.44 16.97
C THR A 83 -0.06 15.28 16.70
N THR A 84 -0.45 14.10 16.19
CA THR A 84 -1.81 13.62 16.38
C THR A 84 -2.04 13.55 17.89
N ALA A 85 -3.11 14.15 18.37
CA ALA A 85 -3.48 14.22 19.78
C ALA A 85 -3.24 12.84 20.41
N GLY A 86 -2.32 12.77 21.40
CA GLY A 86 -1.76 11.55 21.92
C GLY A 86 -2.79 10.56 22.43
N GLY A 87 -3.14 9.62 21.61
CA GLY A 87 -3.69 8.36 22.08
C GLY A 87 -2.59 7.58 22.83
N PRO A 88 -2.93 6.75 23.81
CA PRO A 88 -1.94 6.00 24.58
C PRO A 88 -1.07 5.17 23.62
N VAL A 89 0.26 5.30 23.75
CA VAL A 89 1.23 4.51 23.01
C VAL A 89 0.87 3.03 23.20
N ARG A 90 0.54 2.32 22.12
CA ARG A 90 0.19 0.90 22.20
C ARG A 90 1.44 0.11 22.59
N THR A 91 1.37 -0.62 23.66
CA THR A 91 2.43 -1.53 24.10
C THR A 91 2.41 -2.84 23.33
N GLN A 92 1.33 -3.13 22.62
CA GLN A 92 1.16 -4.33 21.80
C GLN A 92 0.66 -3.96 20.40
N PRO A 93 1.10 -4.68 19.34
CA PRO A 93 0.64 -4.46 17.98
C PRO A 93 -0.86 -4.70 17.83
N ALA A 94 -1.46 -4.08 16.82
CA ALA A 94 -2.87 -4.28 16.46
C ALA A 94 -3.16 -5.76 16.22
N ARG A 95 -4.43 -6.17 16.42
CA ARG A 95 -4.83 -7.56 16.21
C ARG A 95 -4.76 -7.95 14.72
N MET A 96 -5.14 -7.04 13.85
CA MET A 96 -5.20 -7.22 12.40
C MET A 96 -6.09 -8.40 11.97
N PRO A 97 -6.72 -8.38 10.81
CA PRO A 97 -7.44 -9.54 10.28
C PRO A 97 -6.45 -10.66 9.91
N PHE A 98 -6.26 -11.61 10.82
CA PHE A 98 -5.34 -12.72 10.64
C PHE A 98 -6.09 -14.05 10.79
N TYR A 99 -5.94 -14.93 9.79
CA TYR A 99 -6.66 -16.21 9.70
C TYR A 99 -5.72 -17.34 9.29
N VAL A 100 -6.08 -18.54 9.70
CA VAL A 100 -5.40 -19.78 9.32
C VAL A 100 -6.36 -20.64 8.53
N ALA A 101 -6.02 -20.98 7.31
CA ALA A 101 -6.80 -21.87 6.46
C ALA A 101 -6.04 -23.19 6.24
N THR A 102 -6.67 -24.32 6.56
CA THR A 102 -6.07 -25.64 6.49
C THR A 102 -6.90 -26.60 5.64
N ARG A 103 -6.22 -27.43 4.83
CA ARG A 103 -6.81 -28.54 4.08
C ARG A 103 -5.81 -29.68 3.96
N GLY A 104 -6.03 -30.77 4.67
CA GLY A 104 -5.03 -31.85 4.81
C GLY A 104 -3.73 -31.31 5.40
N THR A 105 -2.63 -31.48 4.68
CA THR A 105 -1.30 -30.98 5.08
C THR A 105 -0.97 -29.58 4.53
N THR A 106 -1.90 -28.95 3.84
CA THR A 106 -1.73 -27.60 3.28
C THR A 106 -2.21 -26.55 4.28
N THR A 107 -1.37 -25.55 4.56
CA THR A 107 -1.67 -24.44 5.46
C THR A 107 -1.45 -23.11 4.74
N LEU A 108 -2.43 -22.23 4.83
CA LEU A 108 -2.35 -20.83 4.39
C LEU A 108 -2.55 -19.93 5.62
N TYR A 109 -1.63 -19.01 5.82
CA TYR A 109 -1.78 -17.91 6.78
C TYR A 109 -2.22 -16.68 6.00
N LEU A 110 -3.33 -16.06 6.35
CA LEU A 110 -3.91 -14.94 5.62
C LEU A 110 -3.94 -13.71 6.53
N LEU A 111 -3.30 -12.64 6.09
CA LEU A 111 -3.28 -11.36 6.79
C LEU A 111 -3.93 -10.29 5.91
N GLY A 112 -4.91 -9.60 6.47
CA GLY A 112 -5.52 -8.42 5.86
C GLY A 112 -4.66 -7.18 6.08
N THR A 113 -4.28 -6.51 4.99
CA THR A 113 -3.35 -5.39 5.00
C THR A 113 -4.05 -4.05 4.79
N LEU A 114 -3.36 -2.98 5.18
CA LEU A 114 -3.61 -1.61 4.80
C LEU A 114 -2.33 -1.06 4.16
N HIS A 115 -2.44 -0.43 3.00
CA HIS A 115 -1.27 0.08 2.25
C HIS A 115 -0.62 1.31 2.88
N VAL A 116 -1.36 2.05 3.70
CA VAL A 116 -0.87 3.10 4.60
C VAL A 116 -1.29 2.76 6.01
N GLY A 117 -0.47 3.10 7.00
CA GLY A 117 -0.73 2.76 8.38
C GLY A 117 -0.40 3.87 9.35
N ASP A 118 -0.84 3.67 10.57
CA ASP A 118 -0.51 4.52 11.70
C ASP A 118 0.73 3.94 12.40
N PRO A 119 1.78 4.74 12.64
CA PRO A 119 2.97 4.28 13.38
C PRO A 119 2.67 3.60 14.72
N VAL A 120 1.61 4.02 15.40
CA VAL A 120 1.22 3.46 16.71
C VAL A 120 0.80 1.98 16.65
N ASP A 121 0.44 1.47 15.47
CA ASP A 121 0.04 0.07 15.28
C ASP A 121 1.23 -0.89 15.17
N TYR A 122 2.45 -0.36 14.99
CA TYR A 122 3.68 -1.13 14.77
C TYR A 122 4.77 -0.78 15.79
N PRO A 123 4.68 -1.28 17.05
CA PRO A 123 5.73 -1.06 18.04
C PRO A 123 7.09 -1.52 17.50
N PRO A 124 8.18 -0.71 17.63
CA PRO A 124 9.48 -0.96 16.98
C PRO A 124 10.09 -2.33 17.28
N ASN A 125 9.92 -2.83 18.51
CA ASN A 125 10.49 -4.11 18.96
C ASN A 125 9.63 -5.32 18.57
N GLN A 126 8.35 -5.11 18.30
CA GLN A 126 7.40 -6.18 17.95
C GLN A 126 6.30 -5.61 17.04
N PRO A 127 6.56 -5.41 15.73
CA PRO A 127 5.60 -4.79 14.82
C PRO A 127 4.34 -5.65 14.57
N PHE A 128 4.42 -6.95 14.83
CA PHE A 128 3.31 -7.89 14.69
C PHE A 128 3.16 -8.76 15.93
N ARG A 129 1.95 -9.28 16.15
CA ARG A 129 1.67 -10.26 17.21
C ARG A 129 2.54 -11.51 17.03
N LYS A 130 2.80 -12.20 18.14
CA LYS A 130 3.63 -13.42 18.14
C LYS A 130 3.08 -14.49 17.20
N SER A 131 1.74 -14.66 17.11
CA SER A 131 1.11 -15.61 16.18
C SER A 131 1.42 -15.28 14.72
N ILE A 132 1.34 -14.01 14.33
CA ILE A 132 1.68 -13.55 12.97
C ILE A 132 3.16 -13.75 12.68
N LEU A 133 4.06 -13.38 13.60
CA LEU A 133 5.50 -13.60 13.44
C LEU A 133 5.87 -15.07 13.36
N ALA A 134 5.23 -15.94 14.15
CA ALA A 134 5.43 -17.39 14.10
C ALA A 134 4.98 -17.97 12.75
N ALA A 135 3.83 -17.57 12.25
CA ALA A 135 3.32 -17.97 10.94
C ALA A 135 4.24 -17.48 9.80
N LEU A 136 4.71 -16.23 9.88
CA LEU A 136 5.65 -15.66 8.91
C LEU A 136 6.97 -16.42 8.91
N ASN A 137 7.50 -16.78 10.09
CA ASN A 137 8.70 -17.60 10.24
C ASN A 137 8.53 -19.03 9.73
N ALA A 138 7.35 -19.63 9.89
CA ALA A 138 7.05 -20.96 9.40
C ALA A 138 6.94 -21.03 7.86
N SER A 139 6.66 -19.90 7.21
CA SER A 139 6.34 -19.84 5.78
C SER A 139 7.57 -19.58 4.92
N PRO A 140 7.99 -20.52 4.05
CA PRO A 140 9.11 -20.31 3.12
C PRO A 140 8.79 -19.28 2.02
N THR A 141 7.52 -18.98 1.80
CA THR A 141 7.06 -18.04 0.79
C THR A 141 6.05 -17.05 1.41
N LEU A 142 6.25 -15.77 1.11
CA LEU A 142 5.32 -14.68 1.35
C LEU A 142 4.66 -14.31 0.01
N ALA A 143 3.35 -14.40 -0.08
CA ALA A 143 2.58 -13.96 -1.23
C ALA A 143 1.93 -12.61 -0.93
N LEU A 144 2.23 -11.61 -1.75
CA LEU A 144 1.62 -10.28 -1.76
C LEU A 144 0.69 -10.15 -2.96
N GLU A 145 -0.09 -9.09 -3.06
CA GLU A 145 -0.83 -8.79 -4.29
C GLU A 145 0.13 -8.62 -5.46
N LEU A 146 1.14 -7.75 -5.33
CA LEU A 146 2.24 -7.57 -6.27
C LEU A 146 3.56 -7.95 -5.61
N SER A 147 4.47 -8.57 -6.36
CA SER A 147 5.83 -8.79 -5.88
C SER A 147 6.63 -7.46 -5.89
N PRO A 148 7.70 -7.35 -5.08
CA PRO A 148 8.61 -6.21 -5.17
C PRO A 148 9.19 -6.01 -6.58
N ASP A 149 9.45 -7.09 -7.30
CA ASP A 149 9.98 -7.04 -8.68
C ASP A 149 8.96 -6.43 -9.65
N ASP A 150 7.66 -6.78 -9.50
CA ASP A 150 6.58 -6.14 -10.27
C ASP A 150 6.50 -4.64 -10.00
N LEU A 151 6.75 -4.21 -8.75
CA LEU A 151 6.73 -2.80 -8.37
C LEU A 151 7.92 -2.00 -8.93
N LEU A 152 9.11 -2.60 -9.03
CA LEU A 152 10.31 -1.96 -9.59
C LEU A 152 10.17 -1.68 -11.10
N VAL A 153 9.53 -2.58 -11.84
CA VAL A 153 9.27 -2.42 -13.29
C VAL A 153 8.16 -1.40 -13.55
N SER A 154 7.34 -1.07 -12.56
CA SER A 154 6.03 -0.47 -12.75
C SER A 154 5.99 1.04 -12.83
N GLN A 155 7.01 1.78 -12.42
CA GLN A 155 6.93 3.25 -12.32
C GLN A 155 6.65 3.93 -13.67
N ASP A 156 7.27 3.45 -14.75
CA ASP A 156 7.00 3.94 -16.11
C ASP A 156 5.72 3.34 -16.71
N ASP A 157 5.29 2.16 -16.24
CA ASP A 157 4.18 1.45 -16.85
C ASP A 157 2.81 1.89 -16.32
N VAL A 158 2.68 2.29 -15.06
CA VAL A 158 1.40 2.81 -14.54
C VAL A 158 0.96 4.06 -15.27
N SER A 159 1.88 4.96 -15.57
CA SER A 159 1.59 6.18 -16.33
C SER A 159 0.99 5.88 -17.70
N LYS A 160 1.44 4.83 -18.39
CA LYS A 160 0.92 4.40 -19.70
C LYS A 160 -0.55 3.98 -19.63
N TYR A 161 -1.01 3.46 -18.50
CA TYR A 161 -2.39 2.97 -18.36
C TYR A 161 -3.39 4.08 -18.00
N GLY A 162 -2.98 5.04 -17.18
CA GLY A 162 -3.89 6.01 -16.56
C GLY A 162 -3.64 7.46 -16.88
N VAL A 163 -2.49 7.83 -17.50
CA VAL A 163 -2.13 9.21 -17.78
C VAL A 163 -2.29 9.52 -19.26
N CYS A 164 -2.94 10.62 -19.58
CA CYS A 164 -3.11 11.14 -20.94
C CYS A 164 -1.91 12.01 -21.34
N ARG A 165 -1.58 12.01 -22.62
CA ARG A 165 -0.54 12.92 -23.15
C ARG A 165 -0.87 14.41 -22.98
N ARG A 166 -2.16 14.76 -22.96
CA ARG A 166 -2.69 16.12 -22.73
C ARG A 166 -3.77 16.05 -21.66
N PRO A 167 -4.12 17.18 -21.01
CA PRO A 167 -5.24 17.22 -20.08
C PRO A 167 -6.50 16.62 -20.71
N CYS A 168 -7.09 15.63 -20.03
CA CYS A 168 -8.23 14.87 -20.57
C CYS A 168 -9.37 14.72 -19.55
N LEU A 169 -9.08 14.80 -18.23
CA LEU A 169 -10.04 14.47 -17.20
C LEU A 169 -11.27 15.33 -17.23
N GLU A 170 -11.10 16.65 -17.37
CA GLU A 170 -12.20 17.61 -17.42
C GLU A 170 -13.21 17.30 -18.53
N GLN A 171 -12.72 16.88 -19.70
CA GLN A 171 -13.56 16.46 -20.83
C GLN A 171 -14.23 15.10 -20.61
N MET A 172 -13.66 14.26 -19.75
CA MET A 172 -14.19 12.96 -19.43
C MET A 172 -15.25 12.98 -18.32
N LEU A 173 -15.35 14.06 -17.56
CA LEU A 173 -16.25 14.21 -16.43
C LEU A 173 -17.46 15.10 -16.79
N PRO A 174 -18.66 14.82 -16.21
CA PRO A 174 -19.72 15.81 -16.15
C PRO A 174 -19.25 17.04 -15.38
N GLU A 175 -19.70 18.22 -15.81
CA GLU A 175 -19.31 19.50 -15.19
C GLU A 175 -19.49 19.51 -13.65
N PRO A 176 -20.61 19.02 -13.05
CA PRO A 176 -20.76 19.02 -11.60
C PRO A 176 -19.72 18.15 -10.88
N LEU A 177 -19.29 17.04 -11.48
CA LEU A 177 -18.27 16.15 -10.91
C LEU A 177 -16.88 16.78 -11.00
N TRP A 178 -16.56 17.42 -12.14
CA TRP A 178 -15.34 18.20 -12.29
C TRP A 178 -15.25 19.33 -11.28
N ALA A 179 -16.34 20.10 -11.10
CA ALA A 179 -16.41 21.20 -10.13
C ALA A 179 -16.16 20.71 -8.68
N LYS A 180 -16.73 19.56 -8.29
CA LYS A 180 -16.46 18.94 -6.98
C LYS A 180 -14.97 18.58 -6.81
N LEU A 181 -14.35 17.96 -7.82
CA LEU A 181 -12.93 17.60 -7.79
C LEU A 181 -12.04 18.84 -7.69
N ALA A 182 -12.30 19.85 -8.52
CA ALA A 182 -11.56 21.10 -8.50
C ALA A 182 -11.69 21.82 -7.15
N ALA A 183 -12.89 21.80 -6.55
CA ALA A 183 -13.12 22.35 -5.22
C ALA A 183 -12.35 21.58 -4.13
N ARG A 184 -12.28 20.25 -4.22
CA ARG A 184 -11.50 19.38 -3.30
C ARG A 184 -10.01 19.73 -3.32
N LEU A 185 -9.46 20.07 -4.48
CA LEU A 185 -8.04 20.34 -4.71
C LEU A 185 -7.70 21.84 -4.78
N ARG A 186 -8.65 22.74 -4.43
CA ARG A 186 -8.48 24.21 -4.54
C ARG A 186 -7.24 24.71 -3.79
N GLY A 187 -6.89 24.10 -2.66
CA GLY A 187 -5.70 24.43 -1.87
C GLY A 187 -4.38 23.89 -2.44
N ASN A 188 -4.43 23.08 -3.50
CA ASN A 188 -3.26 22.43 -4.10
C ASN A 188 -3.30 22.52 -5.64
N PRO A 189 -2.87 23.66 -6.23
CA PRO A 189 -2.91 23.89 -7.67
C PRO A 189 -2.01 22.92 -8.45
N GLU A 190 -0.90 22.45 -7.87
CA GLU A 190 0.00 21.47 -8.50
C GLU A 190 -0.71 20.12 -8.64
N ALA A 191 -1.36 19.63 -7.57
CA ALA A 191 -2.16 18.41 -7.63
C ALA A 191 -3.30 18.53 -8.65
N LEU A 192 -3.95 19.70 -8.74
CA LEU A 192 -4.99 19.93 -9.73
C LEU A 192 -4.43 19.91 -11.16
N ALA A 193 -3.24 20.44 -11.40
CA ALA A 193 -2.61 20.42 -12.71
C ALA A 193 -2.22 18.99 -13.15
N GLU A 194 -1.72 18.17 -12.23
CA GLU A 194 -1.38 16.78 -12.53
C GLU A 194 -2.61 15.89 -12.71
N ILE A 195 -3.63 16.03 -11.86
CA ILE A 195 -4.83 15.19 -11.96
C ILE A 195 -5.60 15.44 -13.27
N ARG A 196 -5.50 16.61 -13.87
CA ARG A 196 -6.09 16.95 -15.19
C ARG A 196 -5.64 16.02 -16.30
N LYS A 197 -4.44 15.41 -16.19
CA LYS A 197 -3.89 14.48 -17.16
C LYS A 197 -4.30 13.02 -16.87
N MET A 198 -5.04 12.75 -15.82
CA MET A 198 -5.38 11.38 -15.40
C MET A 198 -6.75 10.97 -15.95
N LYS A 199 -6.91 9.67 -16.17
CA LYS A 199 -8.24 9.08 -16.39
C LYS A 199 -9.02 9.06 -15.07
N PRO A 200 -10.38 9.02 -15.09
CA PRO A 200 -11.17 9.13 -13.86
C PRO A 200 -10.84 8.09 -12.79
N TRP A 201 -10.54 6.83 -13.18
CA TRP A 201 -10.15 5.80 -12.24
C TRP A 201 -8.86 6.13 -11.48
N LEU A 202 -7.86 6.71 -12.17
CA LEU A 202 -6.59 7.08 -11.55
C LEU A 202 -6.75 8.32 -10.65
N ALA A 203 -7.59 9.26 -11.07
CA ALA A 203 -7.96 10.42 -10.26
C ALA A 203 -8.66 9.99 -8.95
N SER A 204 -9.56 8.99 -9.01
CA SER A 204 -10.20 8.37 -7.84
C SER A 204 -9.17 7.84 -6.85
N LEU A 205 -8.23 7.03 -7.33
CA LEU A 205 -7.17 6.47 -6.48
C LEU A 205 -6.30 7.56 -5.81
N LEU A 206 -6.03 8.65 -6.54
CA LEU A 206 -5.26 9.78 -5.99
C LEU A 206 -6.03 10.51 -4.88
N VAL A 207 -7.33 10.78 -5.08
CA VAL A 207 -8.19 11.42 -4.06
C VAL A 207 -8.24 10.57 -2.79
N GLU A 208 -8.43 9.27 -2.93
CA GLU A 208 -8.46 8.33 -1.81
C GLU A 208 -7.14 8.29 -1.04
N THR A 209 -6.01 8.26 -1.76
CA THR A 209 -4.67 8.33 -1.17
C THR A 209 -4.47 9.63 -0.41
N TYR A 210 -4.84 10.75 -1.02
CA TYR A 210 -4.73 12.08 -0.40
C TYR A 210 -5.53 12.16 0.90
N ASP A 211 -6.76 11.64 0.93
CA ASP A 211 -7.60 11.62 2.12
C ASP A 211 -6.97 10.76 3.24
N SER A 212 -6.39 9.61 2.90
CA SER A 212 -5.70 8.73 3.85
C SER A 212 -4.44 9.36 4.45
N LEU A 213 -3.61 9.99 3.61
CA LEU A 213 -2.41 10.72 4.06
C LEU A 213 -2.79 11.95 4.89
N SER A 214 -3.86 12.65 4.53
CA SER A 214 -4.39 13.78 5.30
C SER A 214 -4.93 13.35 6.67
N ALA A 215 -5.33 12.08 6.81
CA ALA A 215 -5.69 11.47 8.10
C ALA A 215 -4.47 11.14 8.98
N GLY A 216 -3.25 11.44 8.53
CA GLY A 216 -1.99 11.18 9.25
C GLY A 216 -1.43 9.77 9.04
N LEU A 217 -2.00 8.98 8.14
CA LEU A 217 -1.44 7.67 7.80
C LEU A 217 -0.19 7.83 6.93
N GLN A 218 0.72 6.87 6.99
CA GLN A 218 2.03 6.91 6.36
C GLN A 218 2.25 5.66 5.52
N THR A 219 2.89 5.80 4.36
CA THR A 219 3.16 4.70 3.43
C THR A 219 4.17 3.69 3.99
N GLU A 220 5.18 4.18 4.69
CA GLU A 220 6.20 3.36 5.35
C GLU A 220 5.64 2.48 6.48
N TYR A 221 4.48 2.85 7.03
CA TYR A 221 3.72 2.05 8.00
C TYR A 221 2.58 1.26 7.36
N GLY A 222 2.54 1.14 6.04
CA GLY A 222 1.72 0.15 5.36
C GLY A 222 2.07 -1.26 5.81
N THR A 223 1.07 -2.12 5.96
CA THR A 223 1.27 -3.48 6.48
C THR A 223 2.23 -4.29 5.62
N GLU A 224 2.16 -4.16 4.29
CA GLU A 224 3.05 -4.84 3.35
C GLU A 224 4.50 -4.38 3.53
N ALA A 225 4.73 -3.07 3.70
CA ALA A 225 6.07 -2.52 3.93
C ALA A 225 6.66 -3.06 5.24
N GLN A 226 5.85 -3.10 6.31
CA GLN A 226 6.27 -3.65 7.60
C GLN A 226 6.54 -5.17 7.54
N LEU A 227 5.73 -5.93 6.80
CA LEU A 227 5.97 -7.36 6.56
C LEU A 227 7.26 -7.60 5.79
N GLN A 228 7.50 -6.85 4.72
CA GLN A 228 8.73 -6.97 3.92
C GLN A 228 9.96 -6.67 4.78
N ASN A 229 9.93 -5.62 5.60
CA ASN A 229 11.01 -5.28 6.53
C ASN A 229 11.38 -6.42 7.48
N VAL A 230 10.39 -7.19 7.95
CA VAL A 230 10.64 -8.38 8.80
C VAL A 230 11.10 -9.57 7.96
N TYR A 231 10.40 -9.86 6.86
CA TYR A 231 10.57 -11.08 6.09
C TYR A 231 11.89 -11.14 5.32
N LEU A 232 12.36 -10.01 4.77
CA LEU A 232 13.63 -9.93 4.03
C LEU A 232 14.86 -10.19 4.92
N ARG A 233 14.72 -10.09 6.23
CA ARG A 233 15.79 -10.47 7.19
C ARG A 233 15.91 -11.98 7.37
N LEU A 234 14.94 -12.75 6.90
CA LEU A 234 14.93 -14.22 7.00
C LEU A 234 15.64 -14.83 5.79
N LYS A 235 16.69 -15.62 6.02
CA LYS A 235 17.47 -16.27 4.93
C LYS A 235 16.66 -17.33 4.19
N GLY A 236 16.89 -17.44 2.87
CA GLY A 236 16.28 -18.49 2.03
C GLY A 236 14.77 -18.32 1.81
N ARG A 237 14.25 -17.12 1.98
CA ARG A 237 12.83 -16.78 1.81
C ARG A 237 12.56 -16.18 0.44
N ARG A 238 11.31 -16.34 -0.03
CA ARG A 238 10.86 -15.86 -1.33
C ARG A 238 9.58 -15.02 -1.18
N ILE A 239 9.52 -13.89 -1.90
CA ILE A 239 8.28 -13.11 -2.05
C ILE A 239 7.76 -13.33 -3.47
N VAL A 240 6.44 -13.51 -3.61
CA VAL A 240 5.76 -13.72 -4.89
C VAL A 240 4.53 -12.83 -4.99
N GLY A 241 4.12 -12.49 -6.22
CA GLY A 241 2.86 -11.78 -6.50
C GLY A 241 1.70 -12.76 -6.73
N LEU A 242 0.53 -12.45 -6.18
CA LEU A 242 -0.73 -13.10 -6.51
C LEU A 242 -1.34 -12.58 -7.81
N GLU A 243 -0.85 -11.51 -8.33
CA GLU A 243 -1.11 -10.99 -9.68
C GLU A 243 0.12 -10.23 -10.17
N THR A 244 0.19 -10.01 -11.46
CA THR A 244 1.18 -9.10 -12.07
C THR A 244 0.62 -7.68 -12.10
N LEU A 245 1.50 -6.67 -12.23
CA LEU A 245 1.06 -5.30 -12.41
C LEU A 245 0.07 -5.16 -13.58
N GLY A 246 0.35 -5.79 -14.72
CA GLY A 246 -0.53 -5.74 -15.89
C GLY A 246 -1.93 -6.32 -15.62
N GLU A 247 -2.05 -7.34 -14.77
CA GLU A 247 -3.36 -7.88 -14.35
C GLU A 247 -4.10 -6.94 -13.43
N GLN A 248 -3.40 -6.31 -12.49
CA GLN A 248 -3.98 -5.29 -11.61
C GLN A 248 -4.46 -4.08 -12.43
N MET A 249 -3.63 -3.57 -13.34
CA MET A 249 -3.98 -2.45 -14.21
C MET A 249 -5.20 -2.75 -15.07
N ARG A 250 -5.33 -3.98 -15.61
CA ARG A 250 -6.52 -4.38 -16.37
C ARG A 250 -7.81 -4.35 -15.55
N ALA A 251 -7.75 -4.53 -14.23
CA ALA A 251 -8.94 -4.39 -13.39
C ALA A 251 -9.54 -2.97 -13.49
N PHE A 252 -8.70 -1.95 -13.61
CA PHE A 252 -9.11 -0.54 -13.72
C PHE A 252 -9.33 -0.11 -15.18
N THR A 253 -8.40 -0.44 -16.07
CA THR A 253 -8.45 0.03 -17.48
C THR A 253 -9.60 -0.59 -18.27
N ASN A 254 -10.10 -1.75 -17.88
CA ASN A 254 -11.26 -2.40 -18.47
C ASN A 254 -12.61 -1.87 -17.93
N LEU A 255 -12.60 -0.96 -16.95
CA LEU A 255 -13.80 -0.23 -16.57
C LEU A 255 -14.21 0.73 -17.69
N ASN A 256 -15.49 0.73 -18.05
CA ASN A 256 -16.01 1.73 -18.97
C ASN A 256 -16.05 3.12 -18.30
N LEU A 257 -16.28 4.17 -19.09
CA LEU A 257 -16.23 5.53 -18.58
C LEU A 257 -17.27 5.80 -17.47
N ALA A 258 -18.46 5.20 -17.56
CA ALA A 258 -19.48 5.35 -16.52
C ALA A 258 -19.03 4.77 -15.18
N GLN A 259 -18.42 3.58 -15.22
CA GLN A 259 -17.86 2.91 -14.03
C GLN A 259 -16.69 3.71 -13.41
N GLN A 260 -15.80 4.25 -14.24
CA GLN A 260 -14.70 5.10 -13.77
C GLN A 260 -15.20 6.41 -13.15
N ARG A 261 -16.26 7.00 -13.71
CA ARG A 261 -16.93 8.19 -13.16
C ARG A 261 -17.59 7.87 -11.83
N GLU A 262 -18.22 6.70 -11.71
CA GLU A 262 -18.86 6.26 -10.46
C GLU A 262 -17.84 6.11 -9.33
N MET A 263 -16.65 5.50 -9.58
CA MET A 263 -15.58 5.45 -8.58
C MET A 263 -15.24 6.85 -8.04
N LEU A 264 -14.93 7.79 -8.94
CA LEU A 264 -14.57 9.14 -8.55
C LEU A 264 -15.74 9.89 -7.89
N ALA A 265 -16.97 9.63 -8.31
CA ALA A 265 -18.17 10.25 -7.74
C ALA A 265 -18.39 9.82 -6.28
N GLN A 266 -18.13 8.55 -5.95
CA GLN A 266 -18.20 8.04 -4.57
C GLN A 266 -17.16 8.69 -3.67
N ASP A 267 -15.90 8.83 -4.12
CA ASP A 267 -14.84 9.49 -3.35
C ASP A 267 -15.13 10.98 -3.11
N LEU A 268 -15.85 11.63 -4.04
CA LEU A 268 -16.24 13.02 -3.94
C LEU A 268 -17.65 13.25 -3.39
N ALA A 269 -18.36 12.17 -2.99
CA ALA A 269 -19.70 12.28 -2.42
C ALA A 269 -19.68 12.84 -0.99
N GLN A 270 -18.59 12.71 -0.30
CA GLN A 270 -18.42 13.08 1.10
C GLN A 270 -17.48 14.29 1.26
N THR A 271 -17.67 15.01 2.36
CA THR A 271 -16.72 16.06 2.79
C THR A 271 -15.40 15.43 3.27
N PRO A 272 -14.28 16.18 3.31
CA PRO A 272 -13.03 15.70 3.90
C PRO A 272 -13.18 15.18 5.33
N ALA A 273 -14.00 15.81 6.16
CA ALA A 273 -14.27 15.37 7.52
C ALA A 273 -15.00 14.02 7.59
N GLN A 274 -15.93 13.76 6.66
CA GLN A 274 -16.62 12.48 6.56
C GLN A 274 -15.67 11.38 6.08
N ASN A 275 -14.81 11.67 5.09
CA ASN A 275 -13.79 10.71 4.63
C ASN A 275 -12.78 10.40 5.74
N LEU A 276 -12.37 11.39 6.53
CA LEU A 276 -11.53 11.16 7.71
C LEU A 276 -12.21 10.22 8.72
N ALA A 277 -13.49 10.41 8.99
CA ALA A 277 -14.26 9.53 9.88
C ALA A 277 -14.36 8.09 9.33
N ASP A 278 -14.47 7.92 8.00
CA ASP A 278 -14.46 6.62 7.34
C ASP A 278 -13.09 5.94 7.46
N VAL A 279 -12.00 6.67 7.24
CA VAL A 279 -10.62 6.16 7.45
C VAL A 279 -10.44 5.70 8.89
N GLN A 280 -10.86 6.49 9.87
CA GLN A 280 -10.78 6.12 11.29
C GLN A 280 -11.65 4.91 11.63
N THR A 281 -12.80 4.75 10.96
CA THR A 281 -13.66 3.59 11.14
C THR A 281 -13.02 2.32 10.59
N LEU A 282 -12.47 2.38 9.37
CA LEU A 282 -11.72 1.27 8.80
C LEU A 282 -10.53 0.85 9.69
N LEU A 283 -9.76 1.81 10.20
CA LEU A 283 -8.65 1.54 11.12
C LEU A 283 -9.13 0.84 12.39
N ARG A 284 -10.25 1.27 12.99
CA ARG A 284 -10.81 0.59 14.16
C ARG A 284 -11.18 -0.85 13.88
N LEU A 285 -11.91 -1.11 12.78
CA LEU A 285 -12.32 -2.45 12.38
C LEU A 285 -11.10 -3.34 12.08
N TRP A 286 -10.12 -2.81 11.37
CA TRP A 286 -8.88 -3.51 11.08
C TRP A 286 -8.08 -3.84 12.35
N ARG A 287 -8.03 -2.92 13.32
CA ARG A 287 -7.37 -3.14 14.62
C ARG A 287 -8.05 -4.22 15.45
N VAL A 288 -9.36 -4.38 15.30
CA VAL A 288 -10.13 -5.48 15.94
C VAL A 288 -9.83 -6.82 15.26
N GLY A 289 -9.55 -6.81 13.95
CA GLY A 289 -9.16 -7.99 13.21
C GLY A 289 -10.32 -8.79 12.62
N ASP A 290 -11.50 -8.18 12.47
CA ASP A 290 -12.69 -8.82 11.92
C ASP A 290 -12.86 -8.47 10.43
N ALA A 291 -12.51 -9.43 9.56
CA ALA A 291 -12.61 -9.25 8.12
C ALA A 291 -14.05 -9.14 7.62
N ASP A 292 -15.00 -9.84 8.26
CA ASP A 292 -16.40 -9.80 7.84
C ASP A 292 -17.04 -8.46 8.24
N ALA A 293 -16.68 -7.90 9.41
CA ALA A 293 -17.11 -6.57 9.80
C ALA A 293 -16.56 -5.47 8.86
N ILE A 294 -15.30 -5.59 8.40
CA ILE A 294 -14.72 -4.70 7.39
C ILE A 294 -15.53 -4.78 6.09
N ALA A 295 -15.78 -5.98 5.59
CA ALA A 295 -16.53 -6.18 4.35
C ALA A 295 -17.98 -5.66 4.46
N ALA A 296 -18.66 -5.89 5.58
CA ALA A 296 -20.01 -5.40 5.82
C ALA A 296 -20.07 -3.88 5.85
N TRP A 297 -19.11 -3.25 6.53
CA TRP A 297 -19.01 -1.79 6.58
C TRP A 297 -18.76 -1.18 5.19
N GLU A 298 -17.82 -1.74 4.41
CA GLU A 298 -17.52 -1.22 3.08
C GLU A 298 -18.69 -1.40 2.11
N ASN A 299 -19.39 -2.53 2.15
CA ASN A 299 -20.59 -2.74 1.34
C ASN A 299 -21.68 -1.70 1.66
N ALA A 300 -21.95 -1.46 2.94
CA ALA A 300 -22.93 -0.45 3.37
C ALA A 300 -22.50 0.97 2.97
N ARG A 301 -21.19 1.26 3.02
CA ARG A 301 -20.62 2.54 2.57
C ARG A 301 -20.81 2.70 1.06
N THR A 302 -20.45 1.70 0.27
CA THR A 302 -20.63 1.70 -1.19
C THR A 302 -22.11 1.89 -1.56
N GLU A 303 -23.03 1.15 -0.96
CA GLU A 303 -24.46 1.31 -1.18
C GLU A 303 -24.96 2.73 -0.87
N LYS A 304 -24.49 3.32 0.23
CA LYS A 304 -24.86 4.68 0.64
C LYS A 304 -24.33 5.75 -0.32
N LEU A 305 -23.11 5.56 -0.88
CA LEU A 305 -22.43 6.58 -1.68
C LEU A 305 -22.65 6.40 -3.19
N ALA A 306 -23.18 5.27 -3.63
CA ALA A 306 -23.42 4.98 -5.03
C ALA A 306 -24.43 5.95 -5.66
N HIS A 307 -24.01 6.61 -6.74
CA HIS A 307 -24.89 7.40 -7.61
C HIS A 307 -25.55 6.50 -8.65
N ASP A 308 -24.82 5.52 -9.17
CA ASP A 308 -25.30 4.42 -10.01
C ASP A 308 -24.96 3.08 -9.34
N PRO A 309 -25.92 2.44 -8.63
CA PRO A 309 -25.68 1.18 -7.94
C PRO A 309 -25.24 0.04 -8.86
N ARG A 310 -25.63 0.04 -10.15
CA ARG A 310 -25.22 -0.99 -11.11
C ARG A 310 -23.74 -0.79 -11.51
N ALA A 311 -23.36 0.45 -11.75
CA ALA A 311 -21.96 0.79 -12.05
C ALA A 311 -21.07 0.46 -10.83
N ALA A 312 -21.47 0.85 -9.62
CA ALA A 312 -20.77 0.56 -8.37
C ALA A 312 -20.58 -0.95 -8.17
N ALA A 313 -21.64 -1.75 -8.26
CA ALA A 313 -21.56 -3.22 -8.14
C ALA A 313 -20.64 -3.86 -9.22
N SER A 314 -20.61 -3.28 -10.42
CA SER A 314 -19.73 -3.75 -11.50
C SER A 314 -18.26 -3.39 -11.22
N VAL A 315 -17.99 -2.21 -10.64
CA VAL A 315 -16.66 -1.80 -10.17
C VAL A 315 -16.17 -2.79 -9.11
N ASP A 316 -16.95 -3.03 -8.05
CA ASP A 316 -16.59 -3.98 -6.98
C ASP A 316 -16.34 -5.39 -7.53
N ASN A 317 -17.19 -5.85 -8.45
CA ASN A 317 -16.98 -7.16 -9.06
C ASN A 317 -15.62 -7.26 -9.76
N ARG A 318 -15.19 -6.22 -10.46
CA ARG A 318 -13.96 -6.21 -11.25
C ARG A 318 -12.72 -5.97 -10.41
N ILE A 319 -12.75 -4.97 -9.53
CA ILE A 319 -11.55 -4.57 -8.78
C ILE A 319 -11.34 -5.39 -7.50
N VAL A 320 -12.39 -6.07 -6.99
CA VAL A 320 -12.30 -6.91 -5.79
C VAL A 320 -12.58 -8.37 -6.09
N TYR A 321 -13.80 -8.72 -6.53
CA TYR A 321 -14.25 -10.11 -6.52
C TYR A 321 -13.63 -10.98 -7.63
N GLU A 322 -13.38 -10.44 -8.81
CA GLU A 322 -12.63 -11.15 -9.87
C GLU A 322 -11.18 -11.39 -9.46
N ARG A 323 -10.56 -10.43 -8.77
CA ARG A 323 -9.21 -10.59 -8.22
C ARG A 323 -9.18 -11.65 -7.12
N ASN A 324 -10.16 -11.67 -6.21
CA ASN A 324 -10.28 -12.70 -5.17
C ASN A 324 -10.24 -14.12 -5.75
N ARG A 325 -10.96 -14.37 -6.85
CA ARG A 325 -10.97 -15.68 -7.52
C ARG A 325 -9.58 -16.05 -8.06
N ARG A 326 -8.85 -15.10 -8.65
CA ARG A 326 -7.48 -15.32 -9.13
C ARG A 326 -6.51 -15.51 -7.97
N PHE A 327 -6.62 -14.72 -6.92
CA PHE A 327 -5.78 -14.85 -5.73
C PHE A 327 -5.90 -16.25 -5.14
N VAL A 328 -7.11 -16.75 -4.91
CA VAL A 328 -7.30 -18.09 -4.36
C VAL A 328 -6.76 -19.19 -5.28
N ALA A 329 -6.89 -19.05 -6.61
CA ALA A 329 -6.30 -19.99 -7.55
C ALA A 329 -4.76 -20.01 -7.44
N ARG A 330 -4.11 -18.84 -7.36
CA ARG A 330 -2.64 -18.75 -7.20
C ARG A 330 -2.14 -19.17 -5.83
N MET A 331 -2.87 -18.87 -4.76
CA MET A 331 -2.56 -19.39 -3.42
C MET A 331 -2.45 -20.91 -3.44
N GLN A 332 -3.38 -21.61 -4.14
CA GLN A 332 -3.33 -23.06 -4.27
C GLN A 332 -2.19 -23.58 -5.15
N GLN A 333 -1.69 -22.79 -6.10
CA GLN A 333 -0.51 -23.12 -6.90
C GLN A 333 0.80 -22.95 -6.10
N TYR A 334 0.87 -21.93 -5.23
CA TYR A 334 2.06 -21.65 -4.43
C TYR A 334 2.13 -22.48 -3.15
N ALA A 335 0.98 -22.87 -2.60
CA ALA A 335 0.91 -23.71 -1.43
C ALA A 335 1.20 -25.19 -1.77
N GLY A 336 1.85 -25.88 -0.87
CA GLY A 336 2.15 -27.30 -1.02
C GLY A 336 2.03 -28.06 0.30
N PRO A 337 2.02 -29.40 0.24
CA PRO A 337 2.02 -30.22 1.44
C PRO A 337 3.21 -29.88 2.35
N ASN A 338 2.95 -29.63 3.63
CA ASN A 338 3.95 -29.28 4.64
C ASN A 338 4.84 -28.06 4.29
N LYS A 339 4.37 -27.19 3.37
CA LYS A 339 5.01 -25.92 3.02
C LYS A 339 3.98 -24.79 3.18
N PRO A 340 3.87 -24.23 4.38
CA PRO A 340 2.91 -23.13 4.62
C PRO A 340 3.18 -21.94 3.71
N LEU A 341 2.12 -21.31 3.26
CA LEU A 341 2.17 -20.06 2.50
C LEU A 341 1.64 -18.93 3.39
N PHE A 342 2.43 -17.88 3.57
CA PHE A 342 1.93 -16.64 4.18
C PHE A 342 1.41 -15.72 3.07
N VAL A 343 0.17 -15.29 3.21
CA VAL A 343 -0.54 -14.44 2.24
C VAL A 343 -0.88 -13.12 2.91
N ALA A 344 -0.49 -12.02 2.30
CA ALA A 344 -0.86 -10.68 2.74
C ALA A 344 -1.53 -9.94 1.58
N ILE A 345 -2.80 -9.61 1.75
CA ILE A 345 -3.64 -8.94 0.76
C ILE A 345 -4.49 -7.87 1.45
N GLY A 346 -4.90 -6.86 0.70
CA GLY A 346 -5.76 -5.81 1.22
C GLY A 346 -6.96 -6.34 1.98
N SER A 347 -7.26 -5.75 3.12
CA SER A 347 -8.29 -6.23 4.07
C SER A 347 -9.65 -6.42 3.44
N LEU A 348 -10.01 -5.64 2.43
CA LEU A 348 -11.28 -5.74 1.71
C LEU A 348 -11.41 -7.01 0.86
N HIS A 349 -10.29 -7.68 0.58
CA HIS A 349 -10.31 -8.95 -0.16
C HIS A 349 -10.69 -10.15 0.72
N LEU A 350 -10.57 -10.04 2.05
CA LEU A 350 -10.70 -11.20 2.96
C LEU A 350 -12.15 -11.59 3.22
N GLY A 351 -12.94 -10.67 3.80
CA GLY A 351 -14.25 -10.94 4.36
C GLY A 351 -15.40 -10.94 3.36
N GLY A 352 -16.58 -11.29 3.86
CA GLY A 352 -17.85 -11.27 3.13
C GLY A 352 -18.07 -12.49 2.23
N ARG A 353 -19.27 -12.56 1.65
CA ARG A 353 -19.72 -13.72 0.85
C ARG A 353 -18.88 -14.03 -0.39
N LYS A 354 -18.20 -13.02 -0.97
CA LYS A 354 -17.31 -13.13 -2.14
C LYS A 354 -15.85 -12.93 -1.76
N GLY A 355 -15.53 -12.86 -0.46
CA GLY A 355 -14.19 -12.72 0.07
C GLY A 355 -13.36 -13.99 -0.03
N VAL A 356 -12.04 -13.82 0.09
CA VAL A 356 -11.07 -14.91 -0.01
C VAL A 356 -11.32 -16.00 1.04
N LEU A 357 -11.69 -15.64 2.27
CA LEU A 357 -11.97 -16.61 3.32
C LEU A 357 -13.14 -17.54 2.95
N GLN A 358 -14.21 -16.97 2.42
CA GLN A 358 -15.37 -17.75 1.97
C GLN A 358 -15.05 -18.59 0.73
N LEU A 359 -14.27 -18.05 -0.21
CA LEU A 359 -13.81 -18.80 -1.39
C LEU A 359 -12.92 -19.99 -1.03
N LEU A 360 -12.11 -19.89 0.02
CA LEU A 360 -11.30 -21.00 0.55
C LEU A 360 -12.19 -22.05 1.21
N ARG A 361 -13.19 -21.66 2.03
CA ARG A 361 -14.16 -22.59 2.60
C ARG A 361 -14.89 -23.40 1.52
N GLN A 362 -15.32 -22.75 0.43
CA GLN A 362 -15.93 -23.42 -0.72
C GLN A 362 -15.01 -24.41 -1.42
N ARG A 363 -13.69 -24.31 -1.20
CA ARG A 363 -12.67 -25.25 -1.73
C ARG A 363 -12.22 -26.28 -0.70
N GLY A 364 -12.95 -26.45 0.38
CA GLY A 364 -12.73 -27.45 1.41
C GLY A 364 -11.63 -27.09 2.43
N PHE A 365 -11.28 -25.80 2.55
CA PHE A 365 -10.43 -25.37 3.66
C PHE A 365 -11.28 -25.08 4.91
N THR A 366 -10.80 -25.55 6.06
CA THR A 366 -11.21 -25.00 7.36
C THR A 366 -10.51 -23.65 7.54
N VAL A 367 -11.25 -22.61 7.94
CA VAL A 367 -10.72 -21.25 8.07
C VAL A 367 -11.11 -20.69 9.42
N ASP A 368 -10.11 -20.48 10.26
CA ASP A 368 -10.24 -20.01 11.64
C ASP A 368 -9.46 -18.71 11.88
N PRO A 369 -9.88 -17.86 12.83
CA PRO A 369 -9.06 -16.74 13.31
C PRO A 369 -7.71 -17.24 13.86
N GLY A 370 -6.59 -16.51 13.61
CA GLY A 370 -5.22 -16.85 14.00
C GLY A 370 -4.65 -16.03 15.16
#